data_4d0a0902005b1692524c73c4f0715fcb
#
_entry.id   4d0a0902005b1692524c73c4f0715fcb
#
_cell.length_a   1.000
_cell.length_b   1.000
_cell.length_c   1.000
_cell.angle_alpha   90.00
_cell.angle_beta   90.00
_cell.angle_gamma   90.00
#
_symmetry.space_group_name_H-M   'P 1'
#
loop_
_entity.id
_entity.type
_entity.pdbx_description
1 polymer ?
#
loop_
_entity_poly.entity_id
_entity_poly.type
_entity_poly.pdbx_seq_one_letter_code
_entity_poly.pdbx_strand_id
1 'polypeptide(L)'
;MNHVIIVAGGQGLRMGADVPKQFLPVGGRPILMRTIERFHAYDGAMNIILVLPESQQAYWRQLCRDHHFDIAHTVVDGGATRFESSRNGLDAIPEDADGLVGIHDGVRPFVSIDTIERCFDAAEDAYAAIPVLPVTDTLRYVDRLGGGKNVLRSDYRVVQTPQVFDVALARRAFRQPF
;
A
#
# COMPACT_ATOMS: atom_id res chain seq x y z
N MET A 1 1.99 -18.61 -3.56
CA MET A 1 1.91 -17.87 -2.27
C MET A 1 1.60 -16.41 -2.56
N ASN A 2 0.67 -15.78 -1.84
CA ASN A 2 0.35 -14.38 -2.06
C ASN A 2 1.28 -13.46 -1.25
N HIS A 3 1.48 -12.25 -1.78
CA HIS A 3 2.37 -11.24 -1.21
C HIS A 3 1.63 -9.93 -0.99
N VAL A 4 2.05 -9.15 0.01
CA VAL A 4 1.63 -7.76 0.15
C VAL A 4 2.84 -6.85 0.40
N ILE A 5 2.92 -5.76 -0.34
CA ILE A 5 3.87 -4.68 -0.15
C ILE A 5 3.14 -3.53 0.52
N ILE A 6 3.50 -3.27 1.77
CA ILE A 6 2.92 -2.17 2.56
C ILE A 6 3.89 -0.98 2.48
N VAL A 7 3.51 0.05 1.71
CA VAL A 7 4.35 1.24 1.50
C VAL A 7 4.05 2.27 2.58
N ALA A 8 5.04 2.60 3.40
CA ALA A 8 4.93 3.52 4.51
C ALA A 8 6.03 4.60 4.52
N GLY A 9 6.42 5.08 3.33
CA GLY A 9 7.51 6.03 3.11
C GLY A 9 7.19 7.51 3.34
N GLY A 10 5.96 7.85 3.73
CA GLY A 10 5.55 9.24 3.93
C GLY A 10 6.27 9.90 5.10
N GLN A 11 6.96 11.03 4.88
CA GLN A 11 7.63 11.79 5.94
C GLN A 11 6.66 12.48 6.92
N GLY A 12 5.34 12.41 6.65
CA GLY A 12 4.30 12.94 7.56
C GLY A 12 4.30 14.46 7.80
N LEU A 13 5.11 15.23 7.07
CA LEU A 13 5.36 16.67 7.26
C LEU A 13 4.10 17.55 7.25
N ARG A 14 3.00 17.04 6.70
CA ARG A 14 1.73 17.81 6.59
C ARG A 14 0.95 17.91 7.89
N MET A 15 1.27 17.15 8.92
CA MET A 15 0.49 17.12 10.17
C MET A 15 1.19 17.80 11.35
N GLY A 16 2.39 18.38 11.17
CA GLY A 16 3.10 19.11 12.23
C GLY A 16 3.41 18.27 13.48
N ALA A 17 3.36 16.95 13.37
CA ALA A 17 3.67 16.05 14.47
C ALA A 17 5.15 15.64 14.42
N ASP A 18 5.79 15.54 15.58
CA ASP A 18 7.18 15.08 15.71
C ASP A 18 7.38 13.61 15.29
N VAL A 19 6.28 12.86 15.16
CA VAL A 19 6.26 11.44 14.81
C VAL A 19 5.57 11.25 13.45
N PRO A 20 6.16 10.47 12.50
CA PRO A 20 5.54 10.16 11.22
C PRO A 20 4.17 9.51 11.37
N LYS A 21 3.22 9.88 10.49
CA LYS A 21 1.81 9.51 10.56
C LYS A 21 1.57 8.00 10.74
N GLN A 22 2.36 7.16 10.08
CA GLN A 22 2.24 5.71 10.15
C GLN A 22 2.46 5.13 11.57
N PHE A 23 3.13 5.87 12.44
CA PHE A 23 3.40 5.47 13.82
C PHE A 23 2.44 6.09 14.84
N LEU A 24 1.54 6.97 14.42
CA LEU A 24 0.52 7.52 15.31
C LEU A 24 -0.40 6.41 15.82
N PRO A 25 -0.79 6.42 17.10
CA PRO A 25 -1.62 5.37 17.67
C PRO A 25 -3.10 5.51 17.25
N VAL A 26 -3.70 4.39 16.90
CA VAL A 26 -5.15 4.22 16.72
C VAL A 26 -5.60 3.04 17.59
N GLY A 27 -6.45 3.31 18.58
CA GLY A 27 -6.84 2.28 19.53
C GLY A 27 -5.66 1.67 20.30
N GLY A 28 -4.70 2.51 20.70
CA GLY A 28 -3.53 2.09 21.50
C GLY A 28 -2.40 1.41 20.71
N ARG A 29 -2.53 1.24 19.39
CA ARG A 29 -1.47 0.64 18.53
C ARG A 29 -1.15 1.55 17.34
N PRO A 30 0.12 1.58 16.87
CA PRO A 30 0.48 2.30 15.65
C PRO A 30 -0.40 1.93 14.45
N ILE A 31 -0.75 2.92 13.64
CA ILE A 31 -1.54 2.73 12.40
C ILE A 31 -0.94 1.62 11.54
N LEU A 32 0.39 1.62 11.39
CA LEU A 32 1.10 0.64 10.56
C LEU A 32 0.92 -0.80 11.06
N MET A 33 0.92 -1.03 12.38
CA MET A 33 0.62 -2.35 12.95
C MET A 33 -0.79 -2.79 12.60
N ARG A 34 -1.77 -1.87 12.74
CA ARG A 34 -3.16 -2.15 12.37
C ARG A 34 -3.29 -2.52 10.90
N THR A 35 -2.52 -1.87 10.02
CA THR A 35 -2.51 -2.21 8.59
C THR A 35 -1.95 -3.61 8.35
N ILE A 36 -0.81 -3.97 8.98
CA ILE A 36 -0.21 -5.31 8.87
C ILE A 36 -1.18 -6.38 9.42
N GLU A 37 -1.79 -6.12 10.58
CA GLU A 37 -2.79 -7.01 11.21
C GLU A 37 -3.95 -7.36 10.24
N ARG A 38 -4.36 -6.43 9.34
CA ARG A 38 -5.45 -6.68 8.39
C ARG A 38 -5.08 -7.72 7.34
N PHE A 39 -3.88 -7.63 6.78
CA PHE A 39 -3.41 -8.61 5.80
C PHE A 39 -3.09 -9.95 6.42
N HIS A 40 -2.50 -9.97 7.61
CA HIS A 40 -2.28 -11.21 8.37
C HIS A 40 -3.60 -11.89 8.78
N ALA A 41 -4.64 -11.13 9.10
CA ALA A 41 -5.96 -11.68 9.42
C ALA A 41 -6.70 -12.22 8.18
N TYR A 42 -6.39 -11.71 6.98
CA TYR A 42 -6.89 -12.27 5.73
C TYR A 42 -6.20 -13.59 5.39
N ASP A 43 -4.87 -13.61 5.45
CA ASP A 43 -4.07 -14.81 5.19
C ASP A 43 -2.82 -14.81 6.08
N GLY A 44 -2.82 -15.66 7.10
CA GLY A 44 -1.70 -15.79 8.04
C GLY A 44 -0.40 -16.32 7.42
N ALA A 45 -0.46 -16.89 6.20
CA ALA A 45 0.70 -17.37 5.45
C ALA A 45 1.20 -16.35 4.41
N MET A 46 0.52 -15.19 4.27
CA MET A 46 0.89 -14.16 3.31
C MET A 46 2.30 -13.61 3.59
N ASN A 47 3.12 -13.50 2.55
CA ASN A 47 4.42 -12.84 2.65
C ASN A 47 4.23 -11.32 2.72
N ILE A 48 4.48 -10.74 3.90
CA ILE A 48 4.31 -9.31 4.16
C ILE A 48 5.66 -8.60 4.01
N ILE A 49 5.73 -7.63 3.11
CA ILE A 49 6.91 -6.79 2.86
C ILE A 49 6.55 -5.36 3.24
N LEU A 50 7.24 -4.84 4.24
CA LEU A 50 7.07 -3.48 4.72
C LEU A 50 8.16 -2.58 4.15
N VAL A 51 7.78 -1.54 3.43
CA VAL A 51 8.69 -0.57 2.85
C VAL A 51 8.70 0.70 3.71
N LEU A 52 9.84 0.96 4.36
CA LEU A 52 10.07 2.10 5.25
C LEU A 52 11.35 2.86 4.87
N PRO A 53 11.40 4.19 5.04
CA PRO A 53 12.67 4.91 5.01
C PRO A 53 13.66 4.30 6.03
N GLU A 54 14.93 4.18 5.65
CA GLU A 54 15.99 3.63 6.50
C GLU A 54 16.02 4.31 7.88
N SER A 55 15.88 5.64 7.90
CA SER A 55 15.85 6.45 9.13
C SER A 55 14.74 6.11 10.11
N GLN A 56 13.69 5.44 9.66
CA GLN A 56 12.51 5.08 10.48
C GLN A 56 12.50 3.61 10.93
N GLN A 57 13.38 2.77 10.37
CA GLN A 57 13.37 1.34 10.66
C GLN A 57 13.81 1.00 12.10
N ALA A 58 14.76 1.76 12.65
CA ALA A 58 15.17 1.55 14.04
C ALA A 58 14.01 1.85 15.01
N TYR A 59 13.26 2.92 14.76
CA TYR A 59 12.08 3.27 15.54
C TYR A 59 10.95 2.24 15.37
N TRP A 60 10.72 1.76 14.16
CA TRP A 60 9.77 0.67 13.92
C TRP A 60 10.09 -0.59 14.72
N ARG A 61 11.36 -1.03 14.69
CA ARG A 61 11.80 -2.19 15.49
C ARG A 61 11.60 -1.99 16.99
N GLN A 62 11.79 -0.75 17.49
CA GLN A 62 11.50 -0.44 18.89
C GLN A 62 10.00 -0.57 19.18
N LEU A 63 9.14 0.02 18.35
CA LEU A 63 7.69 -0.11 18.49
C LEU A 63 7.23 -1.57 18.48
N CYS A 64 7.78 -2.42 17.61
CA CYS A 64 7.45 -3.85 17.59
C CYS A 64 7.75 -4.52 18.95
N ARG A 65 8.90 -4.22 19.56
CA ARG A 65 9.23 -4.73 20.91
C ARG A 65 8.25 -4.21 21.96
N ASP A 66 7.98 -2.92 21.99
CA ASP A 66 7.15 -2.26 22.99
C ASP A 66 5.70 -2.75 22.95
N HIS A 67 5.21 -3.10 21.78
CA HIS A 67 3.85 -3.59 21.56
C HIS A 67 3.73 -5.11 21.45
N HIS A 68 4.83 -5.86 21.64
CA HIS A 68 4.87 -7.33 21.44
C HIS A 68 4.26 -7.73 20.08
N PHE A 69 4.75 -7.08 19.03
CA PHE A 69 4.23 -7.27 17.67
C PHE A 69 5.03 -8.36 16.94
N ASP A 70 4.48 -9.58 16.91
CA ASP A 70 5.17 -10.80 16.48
C ASP A 70 4.75 -11.26 15.06
N ILE A 71 3.93 -10.48 14.33
CA ILE A 71 3.57 -10.82 12.94
C ILE A 71 4.84 -10.75 12.08
N ALA A 72 5.18 -11.88 11.45
CA ALA A 72 6.34 -11.97 10.59
C ALA A 72 6.22 -11.06 9.37
N HIS A 73 7.23 -10.24 9.11
CA HIS A 73 7.32 -9.37 7.95
C HIS A 73 8.76 -9.00 7.63
N THR A 74 9.04 -8.78 6.35
CA THR A 74 10.35 -8.30 5.87
C THR A 74 10.32 -6.77 5.76
N VAL A 75 11.33 -6.09 6.30
CA VAL A 75 11.47 -4.63 6.17
C VAL A 75 12.51 -4.31 5.12
N VAL A 76 12.15 -3.45 4.15
CA VAL A 76 13.03 -2.99 3.07
C VAL A 76 13.06 -1.48 2.98
N ASP A 77 14.10 -0.93 2.35
CA ASP A 77 14.30 0.51 2.23
C ASP A 77 13.28 1.14 1.26
N GLY A 78 12.75 2.28 1.66
CA GLY A 78 11.96 3.14 0.76
C GLY A 78 12.83 3.82 -0.29
N GLY A 79 12.22 4.14 -1.43
CA GLY A 79 12.81 5.00 -2.46
C GLY A 79 12.39 6.46 -2.30
N ALA A 80 12.87 7.32 -3.20
CA ALA A 80 12.52 8.75 -3.22
C ALA A 80 11.04 8.99 -3.59
N THR A 81 10.44 8.05 -4.30
CA THR A 81 9.03 8.10 -4.75
C THR A 81 8.25 6.88 -4.27
N ARG A 82 6.90 6.97 -4.37
CA ARG A 82 6.04 5.81 -4.12
C ARG A 82 6.31 4.68 -5.13
N PHE A 83 6.62 5.04 -6.37
CA PHE A 83 6.97 4.08 -7.41
C PHE A 83 8.24 3.31 -7.05
N GLU A 84 9.32 4.01 -6.70
CA GLU A 84 10.57 3.37 -6.28
C GLU A 84 10.42 2.52 -5.02
N SER A 85 9.67 3.02 -4.04
CA SER A 85 9.34 2.25 -2.83
C SER A 85 8.59 0.96 -3.17
N SER A 86 7.61 1.01 -4.07
CA SER A 86 6.88 -0.19 -4.52
C SER A 86 7.79 -1.15 -5.27
N ARG A 87 8.71 -0.64 -6.10
CA ARG A 87 9.71 -1.45 -6.81
C ARG A 87 10.64 -2.15 -5.83
N ASN A 88 11.17 -1.44 -4.83
CA ASN A 88 12.04 -2.04 -3.80
C ASN A 88 11.31 -3.18 -3.05
N GLY A 89 10.02 -3.01 -2.78
CA GLY A 89 9.19 -4.07 -2.22
C GLY A 89 9.02 -5.27 -3.16
N LEU A 90 8.83 -5.03 -4.46
CA LEU A 90 8.74 -6.09 -5.47
C LEU A 90 10.06 -6.86 -5.63
N ASP A 91 11.18 -6.16 -5.57
CA ASP A 91 12.52 -6.75 -5.67
C ASP A 91 12.87 -7.63 -4.45
N ALA A 92 12.18 -7.45 -3.32
CA ALA A 92 12.32 -8.28 -2.13
C ALA A 92 11.52 -9.61 -2.21
N ILE A 93 10.63 -9.76 -3.18
CA ILE A 93 9.98 -11.05 -3.45
C ILE A 93 10.98 -11.95 -4.16
N PRO A 94 11.15 -13.24 -3.77
CA PRO A 94 12.05 -14.16 -4.45
C PRO A 94 11.83 -14.21 -5.97
N GLU A 95 12.90 -14.30 -6.76
CA GLU A 95 12.81 -14.16 -8.22
C GLU A 95 11.94 -15.25 -8.88
N ASP A 96 11.95 -16.44 -8.32
CA ASP A 96 11.18 -17.62 -8.72
C ASP A 96 9.77 -17.66 -8.12
N ALA A 97 9.39 -16.66 -7.30
CA ALA A 97 8.06 -16.63 -6.72
C ALA A 97 6.99 -16.28 -7.76
N ASP A 98 5.91 -17.02 -7.68
CA ASP A 98 4.65 -16.84 -8.39
C ASP A 98 3.54 -16.32 -7.47
N GLY A 99 2.33 -16.15 -8.02
CA GLY A 99 1.13 -15.72 -7.31
C GLY A 99 0.85 -14.25 -7.47
N LEU A 100 0.11 -13.71 -6.51
CA LEU A 100 -0.36 -12.31 -6.55
C LEU A 100 0.39 -11.43 -5.55
N VAL A 101 0.53 -10.16 -5.87
CA VAL A 101 1.08 -9.15 -4.99
C VAL A 101 0.12 -7.96 -4.86
N GLY A 102 -0.28 -7.64 -3.64
CA GLY A 102 -1.01 -6.43 -3.31
C GLY A 102 -0.06 -5.29 -2.94
N ILE A 103 -0.25 -4.09 -3.49
CA ILE A 103 0.46 -2.87 -3.06
C ILE A 103 -0.51 -2.03 -2.26
N HIS A 104 -0.19 -1.78 -0.99
CA HIS A 104 -1.08 -1.11 -0.05
C HIS A 104 -0.41 0.05 0.69
N ASP A 105 -1.17 1.10 0.98
CA ASP A 105 -0.68 2.24 1.74
C ASP A 105 -0.66 1.91 3.25
N GLY A 106 0.50 2.02 3.90
CA GLY A 106 0.68 1.68 5.32
C GLY A 106 -0.14 2.52 6.32
N VAL A 107 -0.75 3.61 5.85
CA VAL A 107 -1.62 4.50 6.65
C VAL A 107 -3.11 4.26 6.41
N ARG A 108 -3.51 3.12 5.84
CA ARG A 108 -4.90 2.73 5.59
C ARG A 108 -5.32 1.48 6.38
N PRO A 109 -5.46 1.58 7.72
CA PRO A 109 -5.69 0.41 8.58
C PRO A 109 -7.12 -0.14 8.52
N PHE A 110 -8.05 0.57 7.86
CA PHE A 110 -9.47 0.24 7.86
C PHE A 110 -9.95 -0.49 6.59
N VAL A 111 -9.03 -1.00 5.78
CA VAL A 111 -9.43 -1.88 4.68
C VAL A 111 -10.12 -3.12 5.24
N SER A 112 -11.30 -3.48 4.71
CA SER A 112 -12.01 -4.68 5.15
C SER A 112 -11.39 -5.95 4.58
N ILE A 113 -11.52 -7.06 5.30
CA ILE A 113 -11.10 -8.39 4.81
C ILE A 113 -11.80 -8.70 3.48
N ASP A 114 -13.12 -8.46 3.38
CA ASP A 114 -13.89 -8.61 2.14
C ASP A 114 -13.29 -7.83 0.96
N THR A 115 -12.83 -6.59 1.18
CA THR A 115 -12.19 -5.81 0.11
C THR A 115 -10.86 -6.42 -0.31
N ILE A 116 -10.06 -6.91 0.63
CA ILE A 116 -8.79 -7.59 0.33
C ILE A 116 -9.08 -8.85 -0.49
N GLU A 117 -9.94 -9.73 0.01
CA GLU A 117 -10.36 -10.97 -0.64
C GLU A 117 -10.82 -10.73 -2.08
N ARG A 118 -11.80 -9.85 -2.29
CA ARG A 118 -12.32 -9.53 -3.62
C ARG A 118 -11.28 -8.97 -4.58
N CYS A 119 -10.27 -8.24 -4.09
CA CYS A 119 -9.18 -7.76 -4.94
C CYS A 119 -8.24 -8.89 -5.35
N PHE A 120 -7.94 -9.82 -4.44
CA PHE A 120 -7.11 -10.99 -4.76
C PHE A 120 -7.85 -11.93 -5.70
N ASP A 121 -9.10 -12.30 -5.42
CA ASP A 121 -9.91 -13.16 -6.28
C ASP A 121 -10.06 -12.59 -7.69
N ALA A 122 -10.38 -11.30 -7.81
CA ALA A 122 -10.50 -10.65 -9.12
C ALA A 122 -9.16 -10.61 -9.89
N ALA A 123 -8.04 -10.53 -9.19
CA ALA A 123 -6.72 -10.53 -9.82
C ALA A 123 -6.28 -11.93 -10.28
N GLU A 124 -6.81 -13.02 -9.71
CA GLU A 124 -6.55 -14.39 -10.19
C GLU A 124 -7.04 -14.55 -11.64
N ASP A 125 -8.20 -14.00 -11.97
CA ASP A 125 -8.78 -14.12 -13.31
C ASP A 125 -8.25 -13.03 -14.27
N ALA A 126 -8.12 -11.79 -13.78
CA ALA A 126 -7.84 -10.62 -14.62
C ALA A 126 -6.36 -10.17 -14.60
N TYR A 127 -5.49 -10.85 -13.83
CA TYR A 127 -4.07 -10.49 -13.61
C TYR A 127 -3.84 -9.15 -12.91
N ALA A 128 -4.89 -8.32 -12.76
CA ALA A 128 -4.82 -7.05 -12.04
C ALA A 128 -6.20 -6.65 -11.53
N ALA A 129 -6.28 -6.16 -10.29
CA ALA A 129 -7.49 -5.63 -9.70
C ALA A 129 -7.19 -4.43 -8.80
N ILE A 130 -8.06 -3.43 -8.84
CA ILE A 130 -7.98 -2.25 -7.97
C ILE A 130 -9.35 -1.95 -7.37
N PRO A 131 -9.45 -1.66 -6.07
CA PRO A 131 -10.70 -1.22 -5.47
C PRO A 131 -10.95 0.24 -5.82
N VAL A 132 -12.18 0.55 -6.18
CA VAL A 132 -12.57 1.91 -6.57
C VAL A 132 -13.86 2.34 -5.89
N LEU A 133 -13.98 3.64 -5.64
CA LEU A 133 -15.19 4.28 -5.12
C LEU A 133 -15.77 5.23 -6.15
N PRO A 134 -17.10 5.42 -6.19
CA PRO A 134 -17.70 6.47 -7.00
C PRO A 134 -17.26 7.85 -6.49
N VAL A 135 -17.15 8.79 -7.41
CA VAL A 135 -16.90 10.20 -7.06
C VAL A 135 -18.21 10.83 -6.62
N THR A 136 -18.23 11.42 -5.42
CA THR A 136 -19.40 12.12 -4.86
C THR A 136 -19.39 13.60 -5.15
N ASP A 137 -18.20 14.23 -5.25
CA ASP A 137 -18.02 15.64 -5.49
C ASP A 137 -18.16 16.01 -6.97
N THR A 138 -18.46 17.30 -7.26
CA THR A 138 -18.40 17.83 -8.62
C THR A 138 -16.95 17.98 -9.06
N LEU A 139 -16.60 17.37 -10.20
CA LEU A 139 -15.26 17.45 -10.77
C LEU A 139 -15.18 18.53 -11.85
N ARG A 140 -14.05 19.25 -11.84
CA ARG A 140 -13.65 20.18 -12.89
C ARG A 140 -12.28 19.80 -13.43
N TYR A 141 -12.22 19.56 -14.72
CA TYR A 141 -10.93 19.49 -15.42
C TYR A 141 -10.35 20.91 -15.52
N VAL A 142 -9.07 21.04 -15.19
CA VAL A 142 -8.31 22.30 -15.32
C VAL A 142 -7.12 22.02 -16.23
N ASP A 143 -6.97 22.82 -17.29
CA ASP A 143 -5.84 22.74 -18.20
C ASP A 143 -4.61 23.48 -17.67
N ARG A 144 -3.48 23.38 -18.38
CA ARG A 144 -2.21 24.00 -17.97
C ARG A 144 -2.24 25.54 -18.00
N LEU A 145 -3.21 26.15 -18.67
CA LEU A 145 -3.38 27.59 -18.80
C LEU A 145 -4.39 28.17 -17.79
N GLY A 146 -4.92 27.30 -16.90
CA GLY A 146 -5.92 27.68 -15.90
C GLY A 146 -7.36 27.70 -16.42
N GLY A 147 -7.58 27.41 -17.69
CA GLY A 147 -8.89 27.14 -18.26
C GLY A 147 -9.44 25.80 -17.77
N GLY A 148 -10.72 25.54 -18.03
CA GLY A 148 -11.25 24.25 -17.67
C GLY A 148 -12.74 24.07 -17.93
N LYS A 149 -13.22 22.83 -17.74
CA LYS A 149 -14.62 22.44 -17.94
C LYS A 149 -15.09 21.49 -16.83
N ASN A 150 -16.37 21.54 -16.54
CA ASN A 150 -16.99 20.52 -15.70
C ASN A 150 -17.02 19.20 -16.46
N VAL A 151 -16.78 18.11 -15.73
CA VAL A 151 -16.82 16.75 -16.29
C VAL A 151 -17.88 15.93 -15.57
N LEU A 152 -18.37 14.90 -16.22
CA LEU A 152 -19.35 13.99 -15.62
C LEU A 152 -18.63 13.11 -14.58
N ARG A 153 -18.96 13.29 -13.30
CA ARG A 153 -18.37 12.50 -12.21
C ARG A 153 -18.61 10.99 -12.34
N SER A 154 -19.67 10.59 -13.03
CA SER A 154 -19.98 9.18 -13.32
C SER A 154 -18.87 8.46 -14.09
N ASP A 155 -18.07 9.20 -14.87
CA ASP A 155 -16.99 8.66 -15.70
C ASP A 155 -15.68 8.46 -14.91
N TYR A 156 -15.67 8.88 -13.65
CA TYR A 156 -14.48 8.84 -12.78
C TYR A 156 -14.69 7.95 -11.57
N ARG A 157 -13.59 7.41 -11.05
CA ARG A 157 -13.55 6.64 -9.81
C ARG A 157 -12.38 7.09 -8.96
N VAL A 158 -12.55 7.03 -7.65
CA VAL A 158 -11.46 7.24 -6.69
C VAL A 158 -10.80 5.91 -6.45
N VAL A 159 -9.54 5.78 -6.87
CA VAL A 159 -8.75 4.56 -6.69
C VAL A 159 -8.33 4.42 -5.23
N GLN A 160 -8.48 3.22 -4.69
CA GLN A 160 -8.07 2.85 -3.33
C GLN A 160 -6.96 1.79 -3.37
N THR A 161 -6.61 1.23 -2.22
CA THR A 161 -5.67 0.13 -2.07
C THR A 161 -6.29 -0.98 -1.19
N PRO A 162 -5.88 -2.26 -1.33
CA PRO A 162 -4.73 -2.76 -2.07
C PRO A 162 -4.94 -2.74 -3.59
N GLN A 163 -3.88 -2.47 -4.34
CA GLN A 163 -3.82 -2.68 -5.79
C GLN A 163 -3.14 -4.03 -6.01
N VAL A 164 -3.86 -5.01 -6.53
CA VAL A 164 -3.39 -6.39 -6.62
C VAL A 164 -3.03 -6.72 -8.06
N PHE A 165 -1.92 -7.41 -8.26
CA PHE A 165 -1.38 -7.78 -9.56
C PHE A 165 -0.78 -9.17 -9.51
N ASP A 166 -0.76 -9.86 -10.65
CA ASP A 166 0.15 -10.97 -10.88
C ASP A 166 1.61 -10.51 -10.69
N VAL A 167 2.43 -11.29 -9.97
CA VAL A 167 3.82 -10.93 -9.64
C VAL A 167 4.66 -10.68 -10.89
N ALA A 168 4.55 -11.55 -11.91
CA ALA A 168 5.33 -11.41 -13.14
C ALA A 168 4.88 -10.18 -13.94
N LEU A 169 3.57 -9.91 -13.98
CA LEU A 169 3.02 -8.69 -14.61
C LEU A 169 3.53 -7.43 -13.91
N ALA A 170 3.46 -7.39 -12.56
CA ALA A 170 3.93 -6.26 -11.78
C ALA A 170 5.42 -5.99 -12.03
N ARG A 171 6.26 -7.02 -12.00
CA ARG A 171 7.70 -6.89 -12.30
C ARG A 171 7.97 -6.32 -13.69
N ARG A 172 7.25 -6.78 -14.72
CA ARG A 172 7.38 -6.24 -16.08
C ARG A 172 6.98 -4.77 -16.14
N ALA A 173 5.88 -4.39 -15.48
CA ALA A 173 5.40 -3.01 -15.44
C ALA A 173 6.39 -2.07 -14.75
N PHE A 174 6.94 -2.47 -13.59
CA PHE A 174 7.88 -1.65 -12.82
C PHE A 174 9.29 -1.56 -13.43
N ARG A 175 9.62 -2.38 -14.44
CA ARG A 175 10.86 -2.24 -15.24
C ARG A 175 10.76 -1.19 -16.35
N GLN A 176 9.56 -0.74 -16.71
CA GLN A 176 9.38 0.31 -17.70
C GLN A 176 9.86 1.66 -17.16
N PRO A 177 10.44 2.53 -18.01
CA PRO A 177 10.76 3.89 -17.61
C PRO A 177 9.49 4.64 -17.25
N PHE A 178 9.54 5.37 -16.15
CA PHE A 178 8.41 6.16 -15.63
C PHE A 178 8.64 7.64 -15.91
#